data_baa8de5450e4338b56bcd24b100d5baf
#
_entry.id   baa8de5450e4338b56bcd24b100d5baf
#
_cell.length_a   1.000
_cell.length_b   1.000
_cell.length_c   1.000
_cell.angle_alpha   90.00
_cell.angle_beta   90.00
_cell.angle_gamma   90.00
#
_symmetry.space_group_name_H-M   'P 1'
#
loop_
_entity.id
_entity.type
_entity.pdbx_description
1 polymer ?
#
loop_
_entity_poly.entity_id
_entity_poly.type
_entity_poly.pdbx_seq_one_letter_code
_entity_poly.pdbx_strand_id
1 'polypeptide(L)'
;MKIAIISDIHGNLVALQSILSELKKADRVVCLGDVAAVGPQPHETIAFLRKARWPCILGNADETLANSKRESYAQIPEGDREKLVSLDEWTESEIDAADREFLSGFKPTIEVKGGKLSLLCYHGSPRSNTEQILPTTPEEELDRIFEGKNAQAYAGGHIHSQMVRKFGTSLIINPGSVGLPFFKASDGRAVNPVWAEYAVLTTSGDDLKVELRREKYSKRNLRDAVIESGMPDSEWWLRDWV
;
A
#
# COMPACT_ATOMS: atom_id res chain seq x y z
N MET A 1 -12.90 -18.49 5.83
CA MET A 1 -12.95 -17.02 5.69
C MET A 1 -11.92 -16.59 4.67
N LYS A 2 -12.28 -15.65 3.81
CA LYS A 2 -11.42 -15.11 2.76
C LYS A 2 -11.19 -13.61 3.00
N ILE A 3 -9.93 -13.19 3.12
CA ILE A 3 -9.54 -11.80 3.36
C ILE A 3 -8.72 -11.33 2.17
N ALA A 4 -9.11 -10.24 1.53
CA ALA A 4 -8.28 -9.53 0.58
C ALA A 4 -7.44 -8.46 1.31
N ILE A 5 -6.16 -8.41 1.03
CA ILE A 5 -5.20 -7.49 1.62
C ILE A 5 -4.62 -6.64 0.49
N ILE A 6 -4.80 -5.34 0.59
CA ILE A 6 -4.29 -4.34 -0.35
C ILE A 6 -3.42 -3.34 0.39
N SER A 7 -2.51 -2.68 -0.31
CA SER A 7 -1.61 -1.66 0.24
C SER A 7 -1.15 -0.70 -0.85
N ASP A 8 -0.67 0.47 -0.44
CA ASP A 8 0.11 1.36 -1.29
C ASP A 8 -0.64 1.70 -2.60
N ILE A 9 -1.86 2.26 -2.45
CA ILE A 9 -2.72 2.64 -3.57
C ILE A 9 -2.19 3.89 -4.26
N HIS A 10 -1.58 4.80 -3.49
CA HIS A 10 -0.92 5.99 -4.00
C HIS A 10 -1.75 6.77 -5.02
N GLY A 11 -3.01 7.10 -4.69
CA GLY A 11 -3.87 7.89 -5.57
C GLY A 11 -4.13 7.30 -6.95
N ASN A 12 -3.79 6.05 -7.20
CA ASN A 12 -4.03 5.37 -8.48
C ASN A 12 -5.37 4.61 -8.44
N LEU A 13 -6.46 5.37 -8.56
CA LEU A 13 -7.81 4.79 -8.55
C LEU A 13 -8.04 3.86 -9.75
N VAL A 14 -7.37 4.10 -10.89
CA VAL A 14 -7.44 3.21 -12.07
C VAL A 14 -6.96 1.80 -11.72
N ALA A 15 -5.84 1.69 -11.03
CA ALA A 15 -5.31 0.42 -10.55
C ALA A 15 -6.26 -0.24 -9.53
N LEU A 16 -6.75 0.51 -8.54
CA LEU A 16 -7.69 0.00 -7.55
C LEU A 16 -8.97 -0.53 -8.20
N GLN A 17 -9.51 0.19 -9.16
CA GLN A 17 -10.72 -0.21 -9.89
C GLN A 17 -10.55 -1.53 -10.63
N SER A 18 -9.37 -1.83 -11.15
CA SER A 18 -9.10 -3.06 -11.89
C SER A 18 -9.29 -4.33 -11.05
N ILE A 19 -9.06 -4.25 -9.73
CA ILE A 19 -9.15 -5.39 -8.81
C ILE A 19 -10.48 -5.47 -8.05
N LEU A 20 -11.38 -4.50 -8.18
CA LEU A 20 -12.61 -4.44 -7.38
C LEU A 20 -13.49 -5.68 -7.52
N SER A 21 -13.56 -6.27 -8.71
CA SER A 21 -14.34 -7.51 -8.94
C SER A 21 -13.80 -8.68 -8.12
N GLU A 22 -12.49 -8.75 -7.91
CA GLU A 22 -11.83 -9.78 -7.11
C GLU A 22 -11.96 -9.48 -5.61
N LEU A 23 -11.81 -8.22 -5.21
CA LEU A 23 -11.96 -7.80 -3.81
C LEU A 23 -13.38 -8.09 -3.29
N LYS A 24 -14.41 -7.91 -4.12
CA LYS A 24 -15.81 -8.23 -3.77
C LYS A 24 -16.07 -9.72 -3.51
N LYS A 25 -15.17 -10.62 -3.90
CA LYS A 25 -15.26 -12.07 -3.64
C LYS A 25 -14.70 -12.45 -2.26
N ALA A 26 -14.10 -11.50 -1.54
CA ALA A 26 -13.59 -11.70 -0.19
C ALA A 26 -14.67 -11.39 0.85
N ASP A 27 -14.62 -12.08 1.99
CA ASP A 27 -15.50 -11.79 3.13
C ASP A 27 -15.11 -10.45 3.80
N ARG A 28 -13.84 -10.07 3.70
CA ARG A 28 -13.29 -8.81 4.22
C ARG A 28 -12.19 -8.29 3.30
N VAL A 29 -12.05 -6.97 3.26
CA VAL A 29 -10.91 -6.27 2.64
C VAL A 29 -10.22 -5.45 3.71
N VAL A 30 -8.89 -5.45 3.75
CA VAL A 30 -8.08 -4.60 4.62
C VAL A 30 -7.09 -3.83 3.75
N CYS A 31 -7.01 -2.51 3.96
CA CYS A 31 -6.02 -1.65 3.33
C CYS A 31 -4.90 -1.34 4.32
N LEU A 32 -3.66 -1.58 3.92
CA LEU A 32 -2.49 -1.43 4.79
C LEU A 32 -1.86 -0.03 4.73
N GLY A 33 -2.54 0.96 4.15
CA GLY A 33 -2.10 2.35 4.12
C GLY A 33 -1.49 2.81 2.81
N ASP A 34 -0.97 4.04 2.82
CA ASP A 34 -0.44 4.80 1.70
C ASP A 34 -1.46 4.90 0.55
N VAL A 35 -2.59 5.56 0.87
CA VAL A 35 -3.76 5.52 -0.03
C VAL A 35 -3.75 6.63 -1.09
N ALA A 36 -3.20 7.82 -0.82
CA ALA A 36 -3.46 8.99 -1.65
C ALA A 36 -2.22 9.66 -2.27
N ALA A 37 -1.08 9.70 -1.58
CA ALA A 37 0.09 10.44 -2.02
C ALA A 37 0.71 9.94 -3.34
N VAL A 38 1.34 10.84 -4.09
CA VAL A 38 2.19 10.56 -5.27
C VAL A 38 1.44 10.12 -6.54
N GLY A 39 0.15 9.89 -6.51
CA GLY A 39 -0.61 9.45 -7.70
C GLY A 39 -1.69 10.44 -8.14
N PRO A 40 -2.32 10.20 -9.31
CA PRO A 40 -3.11 11.20 -10.01
C PRO A 40 -4.50 11.51 -9.42
N GLN A 41 -5.04 10.67 -8.52
CA GLN A 41 -6.43 10.76 -8.06
C GLN A 41 -6.53 10.65 -6.54
N PRO A 42 -5.87 11.57 -5.76
CA PRO A 42 -5.83 11.48 -4.30
C PRO A 42 -7.22 11.59 -3.66
N HIS A 43 -7.97 12.65 -3.96
CA HIS A 43 -9.30 12.88 -3.42
C HIS A 43 -10.28 11.75 -3.76
N GLU A 44 -10.31 11.32 -5.02
CA GLU A 44 -11.21 10.25 -5.49
C GLU A 44 -10.91 8.92 -4.83
N THR A 45 -9.62 8.62 -4.59
CA THR A 45 -9.19 7.41 -3.89
C THR A 45 -9.64 7.43 -2.44
N ILE A 46 -9.47 8.55 -1.73
CA ILE A 46 -9.95 8.74 -0.37
C ILE A 46 -11.49 8.62 -0.32
N ALA A 47 -12.19 9.32 -1.23
CA ALA A 47 -13.65 9.28 -1.31
C ALA A 47 -14.18 7.85 -1.56
N PHE A 48 -13.48 7.09 -2.42
CA PHE A 48 -13.79 5.68 -2.65
C PHE A 48 -13.64 4.86 -1.36
N LEU A 49 -12.52 4.95 -0.64
CA LEU A 49 -12.27 4.19 0.58
C LEU A 49 -13.24 4.56 1.70
N ARG A 50 -13.56 5.83 1.85
CA ARG A 50 -14.57 6.32 2.80
C ARG A 50 -15.95 5.69 2.53
N LYS A 51 -16.33 5.57 1.27
CA LYS A 51 -17.58 4.90 0.85
C LYS A 51 -17.52 3.38 1.03
N ALA A 52 -16.38 2.77 0.75
CA ALA A 52 -16.17 1.32 0.88
C ALA A 52 -16.16 0.85 2.33
N ARG A 53 -15.81 1.74 3.27
CA ARG A 53 -15.73 1.47 4.71
C ARG A 53 -14.81 0.30 5.07
N TRP A 54 -13.77 0.09 4.27
CA TRP A 54 -12.76 -0.90 4.59
C TRP A 54 -11.89 -0.41 5.75
N PRO A 55 -11.48 -1.28 6.68
CA PRO A 55 -10.50 -0.92 7.68
C PRO A 55 -9.17 -0.56 7.00
N CYS A 56 -8.63 0.61 7.38
CA CYS A 56 -7.37 1.13 6.84
C CYS A 56 -6.34 1.31 7.96
N ILE A 57 -5.10 0.96 7.65
CA ILE A 57 -3.91 1.19 8.46
C ILE A 57 -3.32 2.54 8.08
N LEU A 58 -2.72 3.23 9.03
CA LEU A 58 -2.00 4.49 8.80
C LEU A 58 -0.64 4.22 8.17
N GLY A 59 -0.50 4.53 6.88
CA GLY A 59 0.77 4.57 6.18
C GLY A 59 1.58 5.82 6.51
N ASN A 60 2.85 5.86 6.13
CA ASN A 60 3.70 7.04 6.36
C ASN A 60 3.26 8.22 5.48
N ALA A 61 2.87 7.97 4.24
CA ALA A 61 2.35 9.03 3.37
C ALA A 61 0.97 9.53 3.83
N ASP A 62 0.11 8.66 4.36
CA ASP A 62 -1.17 9.07 4.97
C ASP A 62 -0.95 9.94 6.21
N GLU A 63 0.02 9.59 7.07
CA GLU A 63 0.39 10.37 8.26
C GLU A 63 0.91 11.76 7.87
N THR A 64 1.72 11.83 6.81
CA THR A 64 2.22 13.07 6.23
C THR A 64 1.07 13.98 5.80
N LEU A 65 0.14 13.47 5.00
CA LEU A 65 -1.03 14.20 4.51
C LEU A 65 -1.98 14.61 5.64
N ALA A 66 -2.23 13.72 6.60
CA ALA A 66 -3.11 13.99 7.74
C ALA A 66 -2.59 15.12 8.64
N ASN A 67 -1.27 15.19 8.84
CA ASN A 67 -0.62 16.13 9.75
C ASN A 67 0.02 17.33 9.03
N SER A 68 -0.06 17.44 7.70
CA SER A 68 0.62 18.45 6.88
C SER A 68 2.14 18.51 7.18
N LYS A 69 2.74 17.34 7.45
CA LYS A 69 4.19 17.19 7.61
C LYS A 69 4.78 16.80 6.27
N ARG A 70 5.99 17.24 5.98
CA ARG A 70 6.69 16.83 4.76
C ARG A 70 7.52 15.59 5.00
N GLU A 71 7.47 14.64 4.07
CA GLU A 71 8.40 13.52 4.05
C GLU A 71 9.83 13.97 3.77
N SER A 72 10.78 13.24 4.33
CA SER A 72 12.19 13.46 4.04
C SER A 72 12.63 12.51 2.92
N TYR A 73 12.89 13.05 1.75
CA TYR A 73 13.45 12.33 0.60
C TYR A 73 14.98 12.40 0.55
N ALA A 74 15.65 12.50 1.71
CA ALA A 74 17.10 12.75 1.78
C ALA A 74 17.97 11.72 1.02
N GLN A 75 17.51 10.46 0.91
CA GLN A 75 18.18 9.38 0.19
C GLN A 75 17.88 9.34 -1.31
N ILE A 76 16.95 10.18 -1.79
CA ILE A 76 16.57 10.25 -3.21
C ILE A 76 17.48 11.26 -3.93
N PRO A 77 17.91 11.01 -5.18
CA PRO A 77 18.65 12.00 -5.99
C PRO A 77 17.92 13.35 -6.07
N GLU A 78 18.66 14.45 -6.06
CA GLU A 78 18.11 15.81 -5.92
C GLU A 78 17.02 16.13 -6.95
N GLY A 79 17.23 15.83 -8.23
CA GLY A 79 16.25 16.13 -9.28
C GLY A 79 14.95 15.32 -9.19
N ASP A 80 14.99 14.11 -8.63
CA ASP A 80 13.79 13.31 -8.38
C ASP A 80 13.13 13.73 -7.07
N ARG A 81 13.91 14.19 -6.07
CA ARG A 81 13.42 14.72 -4.80
C ARG A 81 12.55 15.96 -4.99
N GLU A 82 12.98 16.91 -5.82
CA GLU A 82 12.21 18.11 -6.12
C GLU A 82 10.84 17.77 -6.72
N LYS A 83 10.78 16.76 -7.57
CA LYS A 83 9.52 16.29 -8.17
C LYS A 83 8.60 15.60 -7.17
N LEU A 84 9.16 14.78 -6.27
CA LEU A 84 8.37 14.17 -5.20
C LEU A 84 7.79 15.23 -4.25
N VAL A 85 8.57 16.26 -3.91
CA VAL A 85 8.09 17.39 -3.10
C VAL A 85 6.96 18.14 -3.84
N SER A 86 7.12 18.38 -5.14
CA SER A 86 6.08 19.01 -5.97
C SER A 86 4.79 18.19 -6.01
N LEU A 87 4.91 16.86 -6.11
CA LEU A 87 3.76 15.94 -6.05
C LEU A 87 3.08 15.93 -4.68
N ASP A 88 3.85 15.99 -3.59
CA ASP A 88 3.27 16.07 -2.25
C ASP A 88 2.51 17.38 -2.04
N GLU A 89 3.09 18.51 -2.44
CA GLU A 89 2.45 19.81 -2.36
C GLU A 89 1.16 19.86 -3.19
N TRP A 90 1.20 19.28 -4.39
CA TRP A 90 0.01 19.14 -5.22
C TRP A 90 -1.03 18.22 -4.56
N THR A 91 -0.65 17.05 -4.07
CA THR A 91 -1.57 16.13 -3.37
C THR A 91 -2.22 16.82 -2.18
N GLU A 92 -1.45 17.61 -1.41
CA GLU A 92 -1.98 18.39 -0.29
C GLU A 92 -3.04 19.43 -0.75
N SER A 93 -2.92 19.98 -1.95
CA SER A 93 -3.87 20.94 -2.51
C SER A 93 -5.16 20.28 -3.03
N GLU A 94 -5.09 19.00 -3.43
CA GLU A 94 -6.22 18.24 -3.98
C GLU A 94 -7.13 17.62 -2.90
N ILE A 95 -6.66 17.53 -1.64
CA ILE A 95 -7.44 16.94 -0.55
C ILE A 95 -8.03 17.99 0.37
N ASP A 96 -9.28 17.78 0.78
CA ASP A 96 -9.99 18.69 1.67
C ASP A 96 -9.85 18.32 3.16
N ALA A 97 -10.49 19.11 4.03
CA ALA A 97 -10.46 18.87 5.48
C ALA A 97 -11.13 17.54 5.88
N ALA A 98 -12.16 17.11 5.15
CA ALA A 98 -12.86 15.85 5.43
C ALA A 98 -12.00 14.64 5.00
N ASP A 99 -11.18 14.79 3.95
CA ASP A 99 -10.22 13.78 3.55
C ASP A 99 -9.11 13.62 4.58
N ARG A 100 -8.56 14.74 5.10
CA ARG A 100 -7.57 14.73 6.18
C ARG A 100 -8.12 14.13 7.47
N GLU A 101 -9.35 14.44 7.83
CA GLU A 101 -10.03 13.83 8.98
C GLU A 101 -10.18 12.32 8.80
N PHE A 102 -10.53 11.87 7.60
CA PHE A 102 -10.64 10.44 7.30
C PHE A 102 -9.29 9.73 7.45
N LEU A 103 -8.20 10.28 6.89
CA LEU A 103 -6.85 9.73 7.03
C LEU A 103 -6.39 9.70 8.50
N SER A 104 -6.67 10.75 9.27
CA SER A 104 -6.35 10.83 10.71
C SER A 104 -7.07 9.76 11.54
N GLY A 105 -8.16 9.22 11.03
CA GLY A 105 -8.92 8.12 11.66
C GLY A 105 -8.27 6.74 11.51
N PHE A 106 -7.24 6.60 10.65
CA PHE A 106 -6.55 5.33 10.42
C PHE A 106 -5.80 4.87 11.66
N LYS A 107 -5.63 3.57 11.81
CA LYS A 107 -4.98 2.99 12.99
C LYS A 107 -3.56 2.53 12.64
N PRO A 108 -2.59 2.63 13.57
CA PRO A 108 -1.24 2.12 13.31
C PRO A 108 -1.22 0.61 13.10
N THR A 109 -2.12 -0.12 13.74
CA THR A 109 -2.27 -1.57 13.58
C THR A 109 -3.74 -1.97 13.69
N ILE A 110 -4.12 -3.04 13.00
CA ILE A 110 -5.44 -3.67 13.11
C ILE A 110 -5.26 -5.18 13.25
N GLU A 111 -5.96 -5.77 14.22
CA GLU A 111 -6.03 -7.22 14.37
C GLU A 111 -7.32 -7.76 13.77
N VAL A 112 -7.21 -8.67 12.81
CA VAL A 112 -8.35 -9.36 12.20
C VAL A 112 -8.43 -10.77 12.77
N LYS A 113 -9.54 -11.07 13.44
CA LYS A 113 -9.82 -12.39 14.03
C LYS A 113 -10.98 -13.07 13.32
N GLY A 114 -10.89 -14.40 13.17
CA GLY A 114 -11.98 -15.21 12.63
C GLY A 114 -11.69 -16.68 12.69
N GLY A 115 -12.51 -17.43 13.46
CA GLY A 115 -12.19 -18.82 13.80
C GLY A 115 -10.89 -18.90 14.58
N LYS A 116 -9.92 -19.67 14.07
CA LYS A 116 -8.56 -19.74 14.66
C LYS A 116 -7.61 -18.68 14.11
N LEU A 117 -7.99 -17.92 13.08
CA LEU A 117 -7.11 -16.90 12.49
C LEU A 117 -6.90 -15.74 13.46
N SER A 118 -5.64 -15.39 13.66
CA SER A 118 -5.18 -14.09 14.14
C SER A 118 -4.25 -13.51 13.08
N LEU A 119 -4.68 -12.41 12.44
CA LEU A 119 -3.91 -11.64 11.47
C LEU A 119 -3.64 -10.25 12.03
N LEU A 120 -2.38 -9.90 12.25
CA LEU A 120 -1.96 -8.55 12.63
C LEU A 120 -1.57 -7.78 11.36
N CYS A 121 -2.28 -6.67 11.11
CA CYS A 121 -2.05 -5.77 10.00
C CYS A 121 -1.35 -4.50 10.47
N TYR A 122 -0.39 -4.01 9.70
CA TYR A 122 0.39 -2.78 9.92
C TYR A 122 0.83 -2.22 8.57
N HIS A 123 1.47 -1.04 8.52
CA HIS A 123 2.05 -0.53 7.27
C HIS A 123 3.50 -0.99 7.10
N GLY A 124 4.47 -0.34 7.72
CA GLY A 124 5.88 -0.74 7.66
C GLY A 124 6.18 -1.91 8.60
N SER A 125 5.92 -1.71 9.90
CA SER A 125 6.00 -2.73 10.95
C SER A 125 4.98 -2.46 12.06
N PRO A 126 4.78 -3.38 13.03
CA PRO A 126 3.89 -3.12 14.17
C PRO A 126 4.34 -1.97 15.08
N ARG A 127 5.59 -1.52 14.97
CA ARG A 127 6.19 -0.45 15.80
C ARG A 127 6.46 0.84 15.04
N SER A 128 6.46 0.81 13.70
CA SER A 128 6.71 2.00 12.87
C SER A 128 6.14 1.84 11.47
N ASN A 129 5.49 2.88 10.94
CA ASN A 129 4.99 2.89 9.58
C ASN A 129 6.07 3.13 8.51
N THR A 130 7.30 3.48 8.91
CA THR A 130 8.45 3.69 8.00
C THR A 130 9.47 2.55 8.06
N GLU A 131 9.34 1.58 8.96
CA GLU A 131 10.27 0.48 9.10
C GLU A 131 10.07 -0.57 8.02
N GLN A 132 11.13 -0.93 7.32
CA GLN A 132 11.07 -1.89 6.22
C GLN A 132 11.29 -3.33 6.70
N ILE A 133 10.35 -4.22 6.39
CA ILE A 133 10.51 -5.66 6.55
C ILE A 133 10.77 -6.27 5.17
N LEU A 134 12.02 -6.60 4.89
CA LEU A 134 12.47 -7.14 3.62
C LEU A 134 12.50 -8.69 3.63
N PRO A 135 12.51 -9.34 2.45
CA PRO A 135 12.74 -10.78 2.36
C PRO A 135 14.05 -11.22 3.04
N THR A 136 15.02 -10.31 3.12
CA THR A 136 16.36 -10.53 3.68
C THR A 136 16.53 -10.04 5.12
N THR A 137 15.51 -9.45 5.74
CA THR A 137 15.59 -9.00 7.16
C THR A 137 16.00 -10.19 8.05
N PRO A 138 17.08 -10.08 8.86
CA PRO A 138 17.52 -11.16 9.73
C PRO A 138 16.43 -11.62 10.71
N GLU A 139 16.43 -12.91 11.09
CA GLU A 139 15.43 -13.44 12.03
C GLU A 139 15.50 -12.75 13.39
N GLU A 140 16.71 -12.47 13.87
CA GLU A 140 16.93 -11.72 15.13
C GLU A 140 16.28 -10.32 15.11
N GLU A 141 16.24 -9.67 13.93
CA GLU A 141 15.54 -8.39 13.78
C GLU A 141 14.04 -8.59 13.76
N LEU A 142 13.55 -9.63 13.08
CA LEU A 142 12.13 -9.98 13.10
C LEU A 142 11.66 -10.32 14.52
N ASP A 143 12.47 -11.03 15.33
CA ASP A 143 12.16 -11.29 16.73
C ASP A 143 11.97 -10.00 17.52
N ARG A 144 12.83 -8.99 17.30
CA ARG A 144 12.68 -7.66 17.92
C ARG A 144 11.46 -6.88 17.42
N ILE A 145 11.17 -6.96 16.11
CA ILE A 145 10.02 -6.29 15.49
C ILE A 145 8.70 -6.84 16.03
N PHE A 146 8.62 -8.16 16.17
CA PHE A 146 7.41 -8.86 16.60
C PHE A 146 7.40 -9.23 18.09
N GLU A 147 8.32 -8.69 18.89
CA GLU A 147 8.38 -8.93 20.31
C GLU A 147 7.01 -8.68 20.99
N GLY A 148 6.55 -9.65 21.77
CA GLY A 148 5.23 -9.58 22.44
C GLY A 148 4.02 -9.68 21.50
N LYS A 149 4.21 -9.91 20.20
CA LYS A 149 3.13 -10.16 19.25
C LYS A 149 2.94 -11.65 19.03
N ASN A 150 1.68 -12.07 18.97
CA ASN A 150 1.35 -13.48 18.72
C ASN A 150 0.20 -13.55 17.71
N ALA A 151 0.53 -13.78 16.46
CA ALA A 151 -0.43 -13.92 15.37
C ALA A 151 -0.01 -15.07 14.43
N GLN A 152 -0.98 -15.74 13.81
CA GLN A 152 -0.71 -16.76 12.79
C GLN A 152 -0.17 -16.14 11.49
N ALA A 153 -0.56 -14.89 11.22
CA ALA A 153 -0.06 -14.14 10.09
C ALA A 153 0.13 -12.66 10.45
N TYR A 154 1.13 -12.06 9.82
CA TYR A 154 1.49 -10.66 9.90
C TYR A 154 1.41 -10.10 8.49
N ALA A 155 0.70 -8.98 8.28
CA ALA A 155 0.57 -8.36 6.97
C ALA A 155 1.03 -6.91 7.00
N GLY A 156 2.03 -6.59 6.20
CA GLY A 156 2.61 -5.25 6.03
C GLY A 156 2.68 -4.81 4.57
N GLY A 157 2.75 -3.51 4.32
CA GLY A 157 2.92 -2.86 3.02
C GLY A 157 4.29 -2.21 2.86
N HIS A 158 4.31 -0.92 2.44
CA HIS A 158 5.44 0.01 2.45
C HIS A 158 6.58 -0.28 1.45
N ILE A 159 7.00 -1.52 1.28
CA ILE A 159 8.12 -1.87 0.38
C ILE A 159 7.71 -2.11 -1.07
N HIS A 160 6.41 -2.03 -1.40
CA HIS A 160 5.83 -2.23 -2.73
C HIS A 160 6.24 -3.53 -3.43
N SER A 161 6.65 -4.54 -2.67
CA SER A 161 7.14 -5.82 -3.20
C SER A 161 6.40 -6.98 -2.58
N GLN A 162 5.79 -7.81 -3.42
CA GLN A 162 5.08 -8.99 -2.95
C GLN A 162 6.01 -9.98 -2.22
N MET A 163 5.61 -10.40 -1.04
CA MET A 163 6.37 -11.33 -0.22
C MET A 163 5.44 -12.26 0.58
N VAL A 164 5.79 -13.53 0.66
CA VAL A 164 5.34 -14.45 1.71
C VAL A 164 6.58 -15.09 2.32
N ARG A 165 6.78 -14.88 3.61
CA ARG A 165 7.93 -15.38 4.35
C ARG A 165 7.46 -16.12 5.59
N LYS A 166 8.04 -17.31 5.84
CA LYS A 166 7.83 -18.03 7.08
C LYS A 166 8.64 -17.37 8.21
N PHE A 167 8.02 -17.22 9.38
CA PHE A 167 8.63 -16.71 10.59
C PHE A 167 8.14 -17.54 11.78
N GLY A 168 9.00 -18.45 12.29
CA GLY A 168 8.59 -19.47 13.27
C GLY A 168 7.41 -20.30 12.74
N THR A 169 6.29 -20.26 13.45
CA THR A 169 5.02 -20.90 13.03
C THR A 169 4.09 -19.97 12.28
N SER A 170 4.47 -18.70 12.12
CA SER A 170 3.66 -17.64 11.48
C SER A 170 4.11 -17.37 10.05
N LEU A 171 3.30 -16.60 9.32
CA LEU A 171 3.63 -16.08 8.00
C LEU A 171 3.72 -14.54 8.06
N ILE A 172 4.74 -13.97 7.41
CA ILE A 172 4.81 -12.54 7.10
C ILE A 172 4.40 -12.38 5.64
N ILE A 173 3.46 -11.48 5.38
CA ILE A 173 2.86 -11.27 4.07
C ILE A 173 3.04 -9.80 3.69
N ASN A 174 3.52 -9.54 2.48
CA ASN A 174 3.40 -8.23 1.86
C ASN A 174 2.58 -8.41 0.57
N PRO A 175 1.47 -7.69 0.40
CA PRO A 175 0.62 -7.83 -0.78
C PRO A 175 1.24 -7.20 -2.05
N GLY A 176 2.34 -6.45 -1.92
CA GLY A 176 2.84 -5.54 -2.94
C GLY A 176 2.05 -4.24 -2.94
N SER A 177 2.13 -3.48 -4.01
CA SER A 177 1.44 -2.21 -4.18
C SER A 177 0.31 -2.30 -5.20
N VAL A 178 -0.85 -1.75 -4.86
CA VAL A 178 -1.96 -1.61 -5.81
C VAL A 178 -1.63 -0.56 -6.87
N GLY A 179 -1.16 0.59 -6.46
CA GLY A 179 -1.07 1.76 -7.33
C GLY A 179 0.33 2.11 -7.81
N LEU A 180 1.38 1.63 -7.13
CA LEU A 180 2.77 1.98 -7.43
C LEU A 180 3.71 0.76 -7.28
N PRO A 181 3.39 -0.41 -7.86
CA PRO A 181 4.32 -1.52 -7.87
C PRO A 181 5.57 -1.16 -8.65
N PHE A 182 6.72 -1.66 -8.22
CA PHE A 182 7.96 -1.48 -8.98
C PHE A 182 8.88 -2.69 -8.90
N PHE A 183 9.75 -2.81 -9.88
CA PHE A 183 10.90 -3.72 -9.85
C PHE A 183 12.13 -3.02 -10.41
N LYS A 184 13.31 -3.53 -10.07
CA LYS A 184 14.56 -3.06 -10.67
C LYS A 184 14.81 -3.80 -11.99
N ALA A 185 14.92 -3.04 -13.08
CA ALA A 185 15.37 -3.57 -14.37
C ALA A 185 16.85 -3.97 -14.32
N SER A 186 17.34 -4.66 -15.34
CA SER A 186 18.74 -5.11 -15.43
C SER A 186 19.76 -3.97 -15.41
N ASP A 187 19.37 -2.78 -15.82
CA ASP A 187 20.18 -1.55 -15.78
C ASP A 187 20.09 -0.79 -14.45
N GLY A 188 19.35 -1.33 -13.47
CA GLY A 188 19.20 -0.78 -12.13
C GLY A 188 18.10 0.26 -11.98
N ARG A 189 17.42 0.68 -13.06
CA ARG A 189 16.28 1.60 -12.99
C ARG A 189 15.07 0.95 -12.31
N ALA A 190 14.32 1.74 -11.56
CA ALA A 190 13.00 1.36 -11.12
C ALA A 190 12.04 1.42 -12.32
N VAL A 191 11.22 0.39 -12.47
CA VAL A 191 10.23 0.28 -13.54
C VAL A 191 8.89 -0.07 -12.93
N ASN A 192 7.85 0.66 -13.32
CA ASN A 192 6.50 0.49 -12.80
C ASN A 192 5.66 -0.31 -13.81
N PRO A 193 5.30 -1.55 -13.48
CA PRO A 193 4.45 -2.35 -14.35
C PRO A 193 2.99 -1.91 -14.25
N VAL A 194 2.25 -2.01 -15.37
CA VAL A 194 0.83 -1.68 -15.41
C VAL A 194 -0.02 -2.85 -14.90
N TRP A 195 0.11 -3.16 -13.62
CA TRP A 195 -0.75 -4.08 -12.89
C TRP A 195 -0.90 -3.65 -11.44
N ALA A 196 -2.02 -4.01 -10.83
CA ALA A 196 -2.25 -3.87 -9.39
C ALA A 196 -1.84 -5.16 -8.68
N GLU A 197 -1.13 -5.05 -7.56
CA GLU A 197 -0.75 -6.19 -6.71
C GLU A 197 -1.63 -6.23 -5.45
N TYR A 198 -2.00 -7.43 -5.03
CA TYR A 198 -2.75 -7.68 -3.81
C TYR A 198 -2.54 -9.11 -3.32
N ALA A 199 -2.96 -9.39 -2.08
CA ALA A 199 -2.93 -10.73 -1.52
C ALA A 199 -4.33 -11.19 -1.15
N VAL A 200 -4.54 -12.50 -1.20
CA VAL A 200 -5.75 -13.16 -0.70
C VAL A 200 -5.36 -14.22 0.32
N LEU A 201 -5.82 -14.02 1.55
CA LEU A 201 -5.66 -14.95 2.65
C LEU A 201 -6.94 -15.76 2.82
N THR A 202 -6.84 -17.07 2.75
CA THR A 202 -7.98 -17.99 2.94
C THR A 202 -7.72 -18.90 4.12
N THR A 203 -8.69 -19.00 5.03
CA THR A 203 -8.64 -19.95 6.15
C THR A 203 -9.70 -21.02 6.01
N SER A 204 -9.32 -22.28 6.24
CA SER A 204 -10.23 -23.43 6.28
C SER A 204 -9.80 -24.36 7.41
N GLY A 205 -10.55 -24.37 8.52
CA GLY A 205 -10.11 -25.07 9.74
C GLY A 205 -8.80 -24.44 10.27
N ASP A 206 -7.75 -25.26 10.34
CA ASP A 206 -6.41 -24.86 10.78
C ASP A 206 -5.50 -24.42 9.61
N ASP A 207 -5.94 -24.65 8.37
CA ASP A 207 -5.15 -24.35 7.19
C ASP A 207 -5.21 -22.86 6.85
N LEU A 208 -4.05 -22.30 6.50
CA LEU A 208 -3.86 -20.93 6.06
C LEU A 208 -3.23 -20.95 4.67
N LYS A 209 -3.98 -20.45 3.68
CA LYS A 209 -3.51 -20.31 2.29
C LYS A 209 -3.34 -18.83 1.96
N VAL A 210 -2.18 -18.46 1.42
CA VAL A 210 -1.87 -17.12 0.91
C VAL A 210 -1.68 -17.20 -0.59
N GLU A 211 -2.34 -16.31 -1.32
CA GLU A 211 -2.20 -16.14 -2.76
C GLU A 211 -1.79 -14.70 -3.04
N LEU A 212 -0.60 -14.50 -3.59
CA LEU A 212 -0.18 -13.22 -4.16
C LEU A 212 -0.74 -13.11 -5.58
N ARG A 213 -1.42 -12.02 -5.86
CA ARG A 213 -2.13 -11.82 -7.13
C ARG A 213 -1.73 -10.53 -7.80
N ARG A 214 -1.84 -10.51 -9.13
CA ARG A 214 -1.61 -9.35 -10.00
C ARG A 214 -2.75 -9.26 -11.00
N GLU A 215 -3.25 -8.05 -11.22
CA GLU A 215 -4.27 -7.79 -12.23
C GLU A 215 -3.84 -6.64 -13.11
N LYS A 216 -3.77 -6.90 -14.43
CA LYS A 216 -3.39 -5.87 -15.40
C LYS A 216 -4.51 -4.84 -15.59
N TYR A 217 -4.13 -3.58 -15.79
CA TYR A 217 -5.06 -2.53 -16.15
C TYR A 217 -4.57 -1.75 -17.38
N SER A 218 -5.38 -0.82 -17.87
CA SER A 218 -5.09 -0.06 -19.08
C SER A 218 -4.06 1.04 -18.80
N LYS A 219 -2.87 0.95 -19.43
CA LYS A 219 -1.88 2.04 -19.42
C LYS A 219 -2.46 3.34 -20.00
N ARG A 220 -3.35 3.23 -20.99
CA ARG A 220 -4.05 4.39 -21.56
C ARG A 220 -4.91 5.06 -20.50
N ASN A 221 -5.73 4.31 -19.76
CA ASN A 221 -6.59 4.88 -18.73
C ASN A 221 -5.77 5.54 -17.62
N LEU A 222 -4.64 4.94 -17.24
CA LEU A 222 -3.71 5.54 -16.28
C LEU A 222 -3.16 6.88 -16.80
N ARG A 223 -2.70 6.91 -18.05
CA ARG A 223 -2.20 8.13 -18.70
C ARG A 223 -3.29 9.21 -18.78
N ASP A 224 -4.48 8.82 -19.18
CA ASP A 224 -5.62 9.74 -19.29
C ASP A 224 -5.93 10.35 -17.90
N ALA A 225 -5.97 9.52 -16.83
CA ALA A 225 -6.15 9.98 -15.45
C ALA A 225 -5.05 10.96 -14.99
N VAL A 226 -3.79 10.67 -15.33
CA VAL A 226 -2.65 11.56 -15.02
C VAL A 226 -2.76 12.91 -15.73
N ILE A 227 -3.18 12.92 -16.99
CA ILE A 227 -3.34 14.16 -17.76
C ILE A 227 -4.55 14.96 -17.24
N GLU A 228 -5.67 14.29 -16.99
CA GLU A 228 -6.92 14.92 -16.52
C GLU A 228 -6.78 15.49 -15.10
N SER A 229 -5.95 14.90 -14.25
CA SER A 229 -5.73 15.37 -12.87
C SER A 229 -4.96 16.70 -12.80
N GLY A 230 -4.18 17.04 -13.83
CA GLY A 230 -3.30 18.21 -13.80
C GLY A 230 -2.11 18.08 -12.84
N MET A 231 -1.77 16.85 -12.38
CA MET A 231 -0.63 16.64 -11.51
C MET A 231 0.67 17.15 -12.12
N PRO A 232 1.54 17.79 -11.35
CA PRO A 232 2.84 18.28 -11.84
C PRO A 232 3.74 17.11 -12.22
N ASP A 233 4.78 17.40 -13.01
CA ASP A 233 5.78 16.41 -13.43
C ASP A 233 5.21 15.11 -14.02
N SER A 234 4.05 15.18 -14.64
CA SER A 234 3.28 14.04 -15.18
C SER A 234 4.09 13.18 -16.18
N GLU A 235 4.91 13.80 -17.04
CA GLU A 235 5.78 13.08 -17.97
C GLU A 235 6.88 12.29 -17.24
N TRP A 236 7.47 12.89 -16.21
CA TRP A 236 8.44 12.22 -15.36
C TRP A 236 7.80 11.05 -14.62
N TRP A 237 6.61 11.23 -14.04
CA TRP A 237 5.90 10.19 -13.33
C TRP A 237 5.50 9.02 -14.24
N LEU A 238 5.11 9.30 -15.49
CA LEU A 238 4.75 8.28 -16.48
C LEU A 238 5.93 7.59 -17.15
N ARG A 239 7.14 8.15 -17.04
CA ARG A 239 8.32 7.70 -17.79
C ARG A 239 8.64 6.22 -17.59
N ASP A 240 8.54 5.75 -16.37
CA ASP A 240 9.00 4.41 -15.98
C ASP A 240 7.87 3.36 -15.96
N TRP A 241 6.66 3.72 -16.41
CA TRP A 241 5.54 2.79 -16.55
C TRP A 241 5.63 1.96 -17.84
N VAL A 242 5.55 0.61 -17.73
CA VAL A 242 5.70 -0.35 -18.85
C VAL A 242 4.53 -1.31 -18.98
#